data_999266b3160788e82667fbdc16906574
#
_entry.id   999266b3160788e82667fbdc16906574
#
_cell.length_a   1.000
_cell.length_b   1.000
_cell.length_c   1.000
_cell.angle_alpha   90.00
_cell.angle_beta   90.00
_cell.angle_gamma   90.00
#
_symmetry.space_group_name_H-M   'P 1'
#
loop_
_entity.id
_entity.type
_entity.pdbx_description
1 polymer ?
#
loop_
_entity_poly.entity_id
_entity_poly.type
_entity_poly.pdbx_seq_one_letter_code
_entity_poly.pdbx_strand_id
1 'polypeptide(L)'
;MIKLLHKYSHLEVQSPRGLGKEEAMNITVYLGASFGTDPALKAAVKELGTWIAESGNRLVYGGSDEGLMGVLADSVMDAGGPVTGVETQFFIDEGVGHDHLTELIVTDGMPARKCKMKELGDAFIAFPGGTGTLEEISEVLSDSALKFLTAPCIIYNLNGYYDALKELLHHMLEMGMSTEEKQRNVHFASNLEEIKKIIGRI
;
A
#
# COMPACT_ATOMS: atom_id res chain seq x y z
N MET A 1 37.69 15.21 -8.62
CA MET A 1 36.32 14.74 -8.93
C MET A 1 36.26 13.20 -8.80
N ILE A 2 36.69 12.64 -7.67
CA ILE A 2 36.59 11.20 -7.34
C ILE A 2 36.60 11.09 -5.81
N LYS A 3 35.47 11.44 -5.14
CA LYS A 3 35.30 11.21 -3.68
C LYS A 3 33.81 11.13 -3.24
N LEU A 4 32.88 10.81 -4.12
CA LEU A 4 31.45 10.72 -3.79
C LEU A 4 30.83 9.33 -4.06
N LEU A 5 31.63 8.31 -4.39
CA LEU A 5 31.12 6.98 -4.76
C LEU A 5 31.18 5.93 -3.65
N HIS A 6 31.46 6.33 -2.40
CA HIS A 6 31.67 5.33 -1.32
C HIS A 6 30.57 5.30 -0.24
N LYS A 7 29.41 5.95 -0.46
CA LYS A 7 28.38 6.05 0.60
C LYS A 7 27.12 5.21 0.37
N TYR A 8 27.05 4.47 -0.75
CA TYR A 8 25.86 3.65 -1.10
C TYR A 8 26.16 2.18 -1.42
N SER A 9 27.28 1.62 -0.91
CA SER A 9 27.72 0.23 -1.20
C SER A 9 27.03 -0.84 -0.34
N HIS A 10 25.97 -0.54 0.40
CA HIS A 10 25.24 -1.52 1.25
C HIS A 10 23.74 -1.68 0.92
N LEU A 11 23.29 -1.22 -0.23
CA LEU A 11 21.98 -1.65 -0.73
C LEU A 11 22.20 -2.95 -1.50
N GLU A 12 22.12 -4.07 -0.79
CA GLU A 12 21.95 -5.38 -1.42
C GLU A 12 20.60 -5.36 -2.17
N VAL A 13 20.66 -5.31 -3.50
CA VAL A 13 19.52 -5.61 -4.35
C VAL A 13 19.19 -7.08 -4.09
N GLN A 14 18.15 -7.33 -3.30
CA GLN A 14 17.66 -8.70 -3.12
C GLN A 14 17.22 -9.22 -4.49
N SER A 15 17.88 -10.28 -4.94
CA SER A 15 17.50 -10.98 -6.17
C SER A 15 16.12 -11.63 -6.01
N PRO A 16 15.33 -11.79 -7.11
CA PRO A 16 14.00 -12.40 -7.05
C PRO A 16 14.10 -13.80 -6.46
N ARG A 17 13.35 -14.03 -5.36
CA ARG A 17 13.29 -15.31 -4.65
C ARG A 17 12.65 -16.37 -5.55
N GLY A 18 13.25 -17.56 -5.55
CA GLY A 18 12.90 -18.64 -6.45
C GLY A 18 11.52 -19.25 -6.21
N LEU A 19 10.89 -19.72 -7.27
CA LEU A 19 9.62 -20.45 -7.34
C LEU A 19 9.64 -21.72 -6.47
N GLY A 20 8.89 -21.68 -5.33
CA GLY A 20 8.71 -22.87 -4.53
C GLY A 20 8.06 -22.63 -3.16
N LYS A 21 6.73 -22.66 -3.06
CA LYS A 21 5.74 -22.20 -2.10
C LYS A 21 5.50 -20.70 -2.21
N GLU A 22 4.26 -20.29 -2.40
CA GLU A 22 3.89 -18.88 -2.29
C GLU A 22 4.34 -18.40 -0.91
N GLU A 23 5.44 -17.65 -0.86
CA GLU A 23 5.91 -17.04 0.37
C GLU A 23 4.89 -15.96 0.75
N ALA A 24 4.50 -15.92 2.04
CA ALA A 24 3.61 -14.91 2.56
C ALA A 24 4.16 -13.51 2.25
N MET A 25 3.36 -12.68 1.60
CA MET A 25 3.71 -11.30 1.23
C MET A 25 3.19 -10.32 2.28
N ASN A 26 3.89 -9.21 2.41
CA ASN A 26 3.40 -8.03 3.10
C ASN A 26 2.65 -7.13 2.10
N ILE A 27 1.35 -7.02 2.24
CA ILE A 27 0.52 -6.14 1.42
C ILE A 27 0.31 -4.83 2.16
N THR A 28 0.93 -3.76 1.66
CA THR A 28 0.76 -2.42 2.22
C THR A 28 -0.50 -1.79 1.62
N VAL A 29 -1.44 -1.39 2.49
CA VAL A 29 -2.69 -0.76 2.08
C VAL A 29 -2.77 0.66 2.61
N TYR A 30 -2.93 1.62 1.71
CA TYR A 30 -3.21 3.02 1.99
C TYR A 30 -4.71 3.27 1.80
N LEU A 31 -5.38 3.84 2.80
CA LEU A 31 -6.82 4.06 2.76
C LEU A 31 -7.23 5.18 3.73
N GLY A 32 -8.50 5.58 3.65
CA GLY A 32 -9.04 6.68 4.46
C GLY A 32 -9.33 6.27 5.92
N ALA A 33 -9.10 7.22 6.85
CA ALA A 33 -9.58 7.15 8.24
C ALA A 33 -11.10 7.46 8.36
N SER A 34 -11.79 7.76 7.27
CA SER A 34 -13.25 7.99 7.23
C SER A 34 -13.95 6.86 6.49
N PHE A 35 -15.23 6.61 6.82
CA PHE A 35 -16.04 5.60 6.11
C PHE A 35 -16.44 6.03 4.69
N GLY A 36 -16.36 7.33 4.38
CA GLY A 36 -16.94 7.86 3.15
C GLY A 36 -18.45 7.81 3.13
N THR A 37 -19.05 8.15 2.00
CA THR A 37 -20.52 8.19 1.82
C THR A 37 -21.05 7.02 0.99
N ASP A 38 -20.19 6.31 0.25
CA ASP A 38 -20.55 5.12 -0.53
C ASP A 38 -20.58 3.89 0.39
N PRO A 39 -21.74 3.24 0.60
CA PRO A 39 -21.86 2.07 1.46
C PRO A 39 -21.05 0.85 0.94
N ALA A 40 -20.71 0.82 -0.34
CA ALA A 40 -19.90 -0.24 -0.94
C ALA A 40 -18.46 -0.26 -0.40
N LEU A 41 -17.94 0.89 0.05
CA LEU A 41 -16.57 1.01 0.57
C LEU A 41 -16.33 0.06 1.77
N LYS A 42 -17.25 0.06 2.73
CA LYS A 42 -17.13 -0.79 3.93
C LYS A 42 -17.17 -2.28 3.59
N ALA A 43 -18.01 -2.70 2.65
CA ALA A 43 -18.09 -4.08 2.21
C ALA A 43 -16.80 -4.50 1.49
N ALA A 44 -16.35 -3.68 0.54
CA ALA A 44 -15.16 -3.98 -0.26
C ALA A 44 -13.86 -4.02 0.58
N VAL A 45 -13.70 -3.11 1.57
CA VAL A 45 -12.53 -3.12 2.45
C VAL A 45 -12.52 -4.35 3.36
N LYS A 46 -13.71 -4.80 3.82
CA LYS A 46 -13.85 -6.02 4.59
C LYS A 46 -13.46 -7.26 3.77
N GLU A 47 -13.95 -7.37 2.54
CA GLU A 47 -13.57 -8.45 1.62
C GLU A 47 -12.06 -8.45 1.33
N LEU A 48 -11.46 -7.27 1.14
CA LEU A 48 -10.01 -7.12 0.95
C LEU A 48 -9.24 -7.64 2.16
N GLY A 49 -9.62 -7.24 3.37
CA GLY A 49 -8.96 -7.69 4.62
C GLY A 49 -9.08 -9.20 4.82
N THR A 50 -10.28 -9.76 4.66
CA THR A 50 -10.51 -11.21 4.75
C THR A 50 -9.64 -11.97 3.76
N TRP A 51 -9.57 -11.52 2.50
CA TRP A 51 -8.73 -12.15 1.49
C TRP A 51 -7.23 -12.06 1.81
N ILE A 52 -6.73 -10.93 2.32
CA ILE A 52 -5.31 -10.80 2.73
C ILE A 52 -4.96 -11.91 3.73
N ALA A 53 -5.80 -12.12 4.74
CA ALA A 53 -5.59 -13.17 5.75
C ALA A 53 -5.69 -14.58 5.16
N GLU A 54 -6.76 -14.88 4.42
CA GLU A 54 -7.03 -16.21 3.86
C GLU A 54 -5.99 -16.66 2.83
N SER A 55 -5.35 -15.69 2.14
CA SER A 55 -4.23 -15.97 1.23
C SER A 55 -2.87 -16.14 1.94
N GLY A 56 -2.85 -16.12 3.28
CA GLY A 56 -1.64 -16.29 4.07
C GLY A 56 -0.72 -15.05 4.09
N ASN A 57 -1.20 -13.92 3.60
CA ASN A 57 -0.46 -12.67 3.55
C ASN A 57 -0.57 -11.87 4.86
N ARG A 58 0.30 -10.88 5.01
CA ARG A 58 0.29 -9.91 6.12
C ARG A 58 -0.22 -8.57 5.62
N LEU A 59 -1.08 -7.92 6.39
CA LEU A 59 -1.42 -6.52 6.20
C LEU A 59 -0.33 -5.62 6.82
N VAL A 60 0.11 -4.61 6.05
CA VAL A 60 0.83 -3.43 6.54
C VAL A 60 -0.04 -2.20 6.28
N TYR A 61 -0.29 -1.37 7.30
CA TYR A 61 -1.15 -0.20 7.15
C TYR A 61 -0.81 0.91 8.16
N GLY A 62 -1.58 1.99 8.17
CA GLY A 62 -1.32 3.17 8.97
C GLY A 62 -1.53 3.07 10.48
N GLY A 63 -1.95 1.92 11.02
CA GLY A 63 -1.98 1.68 12.46
C GLY A 63 -3.20 2.21 13.22
N SER A 64 -4.11 2.96 12.58
CA SER A 64 -5.30 3.54 13.22
C SER A 64 -6.48 2.55 13.28
N ASP A 65 -7.32 2.66 14.30
CA ASP A 65 -8.60 1.96 14.44
C ASP A 65 -9.79 2.73 13.82
N GLU A 66 -9.54 3.93 13.27
CA GLU A 66 -10.58 4.78 12.74
C GLU A 66 -11.06 4.39 11.33
N GLY A 67 -12.36 4.54 11.09
CA GLY A 67 -13.00 4.48 9.77
C GLY A 67 -12.72 3.19 9.01
N LEU A 68 -12.33 3.30 7.72
CA LEU A 68 -12.01 2.15 6.89
C LEU A 68 -10.71 1.46 7.31
N MET A 69 -9.79 2.18 7.97
CA MET A 69 -8.54 1.61 8.47
C MET A 69 -8.81 0.56 9.56
N GLY A 70 -9.64 0.89 10.54
CA GLY A 70 -10.06 -0.06 11.58
C GLY A 70 -10.79 -1.28 10.98
N VAL A 71 -11.75 -1.05 10.08
CA VAL A 71 -12.47 -2.16 9.41
C VAL A 71 -11.53 -3.09 8.65
N LEU A 72 -10.51 -2.56 7.97
CA LEU A 72 -9.52 -3.37 7.28
C LEU A 72 -8.74 -4.26 8.26
N ALA A 73 -8.15 -3.64 9.28
CA ALA A 73 -7.34 -4.33 10.28
C ALA A 73 -8.15 -5.40 11.02
N ASP A 74 -9.35 -5.07 11.51
CA ASP A 74 -10.27 -6.01 12.14
C ASP A 74 -10.58 -7.19 11.22
N SER A 75 -10.86 -6.92 9.94
CA SER A 75 -11.22 -7.98 8.99
C SER A 75 -10.08 -8.97 8.73
N VAL A 76 -8.83 -8.49 8.75
CA VAL A 76 -7.64 -9.36 8.65
C VAL A 76 -7.49 -10.18 9.92
N MET A 77 -7.61 -9.57 11.10
CA MET A 77 -7.46 -10.25 12.39
C MET A 77 -8.59 -11.26 12.65
N ASP A 78 -9.84 -10.90 12.33
CA ASP A 78 -11.01 -11.79 12.44
C ASP A 78 -10.84 -13.05 11.58
N ALA A 79 -10.18 -12.93 10.44
CA ALA A 79 -9.83 -14.04 9.56
C ALA A 79 -8.52 -14.76 9.96
N GLY A 80 -7.90 -14.40 11.09
CA GLY A 80 -6.70 -15.02 11.63
C GLY A 80 -5.39 -14.58 10.99
N GLY A 81 -5.40 -13.50 10.18
CA GLY A 81 -4.22 -12.97 9.51
C GLY A 81 -3.40 -12.01 10.40
N PRO A 82 -2.09 -11.88 10.14
CA PRO A 82 -1.24 -10.96 10.86
C PRO A 82 -1.36 -9.52 10.31
N VAL A 83 -1.33 -8.55 11.24
CA VAL A 83 -1.42 -7.12 10.94
C VAL A 83 -0.25 -6.38 11.56
N THR A 84 0.48 -5.60 10.75
CA THR A 84 1.48 -4.63 11.20
C THR A 84 0.95 -3.22 10.97
N GLY A 85 0.74 -2.47 12.04
CA GLY A 85 0.47 -1.04 12.00
C GLY A 85 1.79 -0.25 12.03
N VAL A 86 1.87 0.82 11.25
CA VAL A 86 2.98 1.78 11.31
C VAL A 86 2.41 3.16 11.61
N GLU A 87 2.66 3.66 12.82
CA GLU A 87 2.07 4.92 13.25
C GLU A 87 3.12 5.86 13.85
N THR A 88 2.79 7.13 13.94
CA THR A 88 3.64 8.11 14.61
C THR A 88 3.28 8.20 16.10
N GLN A 89 4.26 8.57 16.93
CA GLN A 89 4.01 8.79 18.35
C GLN A 89 2.89 9.82 18.58
N PHE A 90 2.81 10.85 17.72
CA PHE A 90 1.75 11.87 17.81
C PHE A 90 0.34 11.26 17.79
N PHE A 91 0.03 10.37 16.83
CA PHE A 91 -1.29 9.75 16.75
C PHE A 91 -1.54 8.71 17.84
N ILE A 92 -0.49 8.06 18.34
CA ILE A 92 -0.60 7.19 19.52
C ILE A 92 -1.01 7.99 20.75
N ASP A 93 -0.38 9.16 20.96
CA ASP A 93 -0.71 10.05 22.08
C ASP A 93 -2.12 10.64 21.98
N GLU A 94 -2.63 10.84 20.75
CA GLU A 94 -4.03 11.25 20.48
C GLU A 94 -5.05 10.10 20.67
N GLY A 95 -4.60 8.86 20.92
CA GLY A 95 -5.44 7.72 21.21
C GLY A 95 -6.13 7.11 19.98
N VAL A 96 -5.61 7.34 18.76
CA VAL A 96 -6.18 6.78 17.51
C VAL A 96 -5.45 5.51 17.04
N GLY A 97 -4.46 5.04 17.79
CA GLY A 97 -3.76 3.79 17.53
C GLY A 97 -4.65 2.56 17.80
N HIS A 98 -4.52 1.54 16.98
CA HIS A 98 -5.25 0.29 17.15
C HIS A 98 -4.61 -0.61 18.23
N ASP A 99 -5.36 -1.02 19.26
CA ASP A 99 -4.84 -1.69 20.48
C ASP A 99 -4.46 -3.16 20.30
N HIS A 100 -4.98 -3.85 19.28
CA HIS A 100 -4.93 -5.32 19.19
C HIS A 100 -4.12 -5.87 17.99
N LEU A 101 -3.28 -5.05 17.38
CA LEU A 101 -2.47 -5.45 16.24
C LEU A 101 -1.46 -6.55 16.59
N THR A 102 -1.11 -7.38 15.59
CA THR A 102 -0.02 -8.34 15.74
C THR A 102 1.30 -7.62 16.05
N GLU A 103 1.51 -6.46 15.44
CA GLU A 103 2.68 -5.61 15.62
C GLU A 103 2.31 -4.14 15.40
N LEU A 104 2.81 -3.24 16.26
CA LEU A 104 2.72 -1.80 16.07
C LEU A 104 4.13 -1.21 16.06
N ILE A 105 4.50 -0.59 14.95
CA ILE A 105 5.78 0.11 14.78
C ILE A 105 5.53 1.61 14.95
N VAL A 106 6.12 2.20 15.98
CA VAL A 106 6.01 3.63 16.25
C VAL A 106 7.20 4.37 15.64
N THR A 107 6.93 5.47 14.96
CA THR A 107 7.94 6.25 14.22
C THR A 107 7.97 7.72 14.61
N ASP A 108 9.10 8.39 14.34
CA ASP A 108 9.37 9.80 14.64
C ASP A 108 8.72 10.78 13.64
N GLY A 109 7.50 10.50 13.19
CA GLY A 109 6.76 11.40 12.30
C GLY A 109 6.50 10.82 10.90
N MET A 110 5.73 11.57 10.12
CA MET A 110 5.17 11.11 8.84
C MET A 110 6.21 10.66 7.81
N PRO A 111 7.37 11.32 7.64
CA PRO A 111 8.37 10.83 6.70
C PRO A 111 8.91 9.44 7.06
N ALA A 112 9.23 9.19 8.33
CA ALA A 112 9.72 7.91 8.81
C ALA A 112 8.63 6.82 8.70
N ARG A 113 7.36 7.16 9.00
CA ARG A 113 6.20 6.28 8.85
C ARG A 113 6.03 5.81 7.41
N LYS A 114 5.97 6.71 6.45
CA LYS A 114 5.84 6.40 5.03
C LYS A 114 7.02 5.57 4.51
N CYS A 115 8.24 5.92 4.90
CA CYS A 115 9.43 5.14 4.55
C CYS A 115 9.31 3.71 5.07
N LYS A 116 8.90 3.53 6.34
CA LYS A 116 8.75 2.21 6.95
C LYS A 116 7.67 1.37 6.29
N MET A 117 6.52 1.94 5.96
CA MET A 117 5.45 1.25 5.22
C MET A 117 5.91 0.78 3.84
N LYS A 118 6.75 1.58 3.14
CA LYS A 118 7.32 1.19 1.85
C LYS A 118 8.39 0.10 1.98
N GLU A 119 9.25 0.18 2.99
CA GLU A 119 10.27 -0.84 3.26
C GLU A 119 9.70 -2.23 3.52
N LEU A 120 8.54 -2.28 4.18
CA LEU A 120 7.89 -3.54 4.56
C LEU A 120 7.11 -4.18 3.41
N GLY A 121 6.59 -3.37 2.47
CA GLY A 121 5.62 -3.82 1.47
C GLY A 121 6.22 -4.59 0.30
N ASP A 122 5.66 -5.74 -0.02
CA ASP A 122 5.92 -6.52 -1.23
C ASP A 122 4.92 -6.19 -2.35
N ALA A 123 3.76 -5.62 -2.01
CA ALA A 123 2.75 -5.07 -2.90
C ALA A 123 2.04 -3.87 -2.23
N PHE A 124 1.57 -2.92 -3.03
CA PHE A 124 0.95 -1.69 -2.55
C PHE A 124 -0.44 -1.53 -3.13
N ILE A 125 -1.42 -1.27 -2.27
CA ILE A 125 -2.82 -1.04 -2.67
C ILE A 125 -3.25 0.33 -2.15
N ALA A 126 -3.70 1.22 -3.06
CA ALA A 126 -4.46 2.41 -2.69
C ALA A 126 -5.95 2.10 -2.76
N PHE A 127 -6.60 1.96 -1.62
CA PHE A 127 -8.04 1.90 -1.50
C PHE A 127 -8.61 3.34 -1.42
N PRO A 128 -9.89 3.60 -1.74
CA PRO A 128 -10.47 4.93 -1.61
C PRO A 128 -10.16 5.62 -0.28
N GLY A 129 -9.65 6.84 -0.35
CA GLY A 129 -9.20 7.61 0.81
C GLY A 129 -9.06 9.10 0.52
N GLY A 130 -8.55 9.87 1.45
CA GLY A 130 -8.35 11.30 1.33
C GLY A 130 -6.99 11.69 0.74
N THR A 131 -6.58 12.94 1.03
CA THR A 131 -5.30 13.49 0.57
C THR A 131 -4.09 12.74 1.13
N GLY A 132 -4.17 12.16 2.33
CA GLY A 132 -3.11 11.32 2.89
C GLY A 132 -2.88 10.08 2.04
N THR A 133 -3.95 9.37 1.67
CA THR A 133 -3.86 8.21 0.77
C THR A 133 -3.30 8.59 -0.60
N LEU A 134 -3.70 9.75 -1.14
CA LEU A 134 -3.17 10.25 -2.40
C LEU A 134 -1.67 10.59 -2.30
N GLU A 135 -1.24 11.21 -1.21
CA GLU A 135 0.17 11.52 -0.95
C GLU A 135 1.00 10.24 -0.87
N GLU A 136 0.58 9.27 -0.06
CA GLU A 136 1.27 7.99 0.14
C GLU A 136 1.43 7.22 -1.17
N ILE A 137 0.33 7.07 -1.94
CA ILE A 137 0.40 6.35 -3.21
C ILE A 137 1.21 7.10 -4.28
N SER A 138 1.17 8.45 -4.30
CA SER A 138 1.96 9.24 -5.24
C SER A 138 3.47 9.08 -4.99
N GLU A 139 3.88 8.92 -3.74
CA GLU A 139 5.26 8.61 -3.40
C GLU A 139 5.67 7.22 -3.92
N VAL A 140 4.82 6.20 -3.75
CA VAL A 140 5.05 4.85 -4.31
C VAL A 140 5.13 4.87 -5.83
N LEU A 141 4.23 5.60 -6.50
CA LEU A 141 4.27 5.79 -7.96
C LEU A 141 5.57 6.45 -8.43
N SER A 142 6.05 7.44 -7.68
CA SER A 142 7.31 8.14 -7.99
C SER A 142 8.52 7.22 -7.84
N ASP A 143 8.58 6.47 -6.73
CA ASP A 143 9.67 5.51 -6.49
C ASP A 143 9.68 4.38 -7.52
N SER A 144 8.51 3.91 -7.95
CA SER A 144 8.37 2.94 -9.04
C SER A 144 8.86 3.50 -10.37
N ALA A 145 8.49 4.74 -10.71
CA ALA A 145 8.94 5.41 -11.93
C ALA A 145 10.46 5.60 -11.99
N LEU A 146 11.10 5.77 -10.82
CA LEU A 146 12.55 5.90 -10.66
C LEU A 146 13.28 4.55 -10.50
N LYS A 147 12.55 3.44 -10.51
CA LYS A 147 13.07 2.07 -10.32
C LYS A 147 13.68 1.82 -8.92
N PHE A 148 13.32 2.62 -7.94
CA PHE A 148 13.65 2.36 -6.53
C PHE A 148 12.73 1.30 -5.94
N LEU A 149 11.54 1.12 -6.54
CA LEU A 149 10.54 0.14 -6.18
C LEU A 149 10.14 -0.66 -7.43
N THR A 150 10.09 -1.99 -7.31
CA THR A 150 9.66 -2.89 -8.40
C THR A 150 8.36 -3.60 -8.10
N ALA A 151 7.86 -3.49 -6.87
CA ALA A 151 6.61 -4.06 -6.43
C ALA A 151 5.39 -3.47 -7.17
N PRO A 152 4.32 -4.23 -7.39
CA PRO A 152 3.11 -3.74 -8.01
C PRO A 152 2.44 -2.67 -7.15
N CYS A 153 1.97 -1.61 -7.80
CA CYS A 153 1.19 -0.53 -7.24
C CYS A 153 -0.24 -0.63 -7.78
N ILE A 154 -1.18 -1.02 -6.95
CA ILE A 154 -2.56 -1.31 -7.34
C ILE A 154 -3.46 -0.18 -6.83
N ILE A 155 -4.11 0.50 -7.76
CA ILE A 155 -5.14 1.50 -7.49
C ILE A 155 -6.49 0.80 -7.49
N TYR A 156 -7.10 0.61 -6.31
CA TYR A 156 -8.41 -0.01 -6.20
C TYR A 156 -9.49 0.99 -6.60
N ASN A 157 -9.81 1.00 -7.88
CA ASN A 157 -10.76 1.92 -8.50
C ASN A 157 -12.22 1.45 -8.32
N LEU A 158 -12.63 1.23 -7.07
CA LEU A 158 -13.99 0.85 -6.73
C LEU A 158 -14.97 1.94 -7.20
N ASN A 159 -15.99 1.55 -7.99
CA ASN A 159 -17.02 2.45 -8.51
C ASN A 159 -16.47 3.71 -9.21
N GLY A 160 -15.26 3.63 -9.81
CA GLY A 160 -14.66 4.76 -10.53
C GLY A 160 -14.05 5.84 -9.63
N TYR A 161 -13.84 5.56 -8.33
CA TYR A 161 -13.30 6.54 -7.38
C TYR A 161 -12.01 7.20 -7.86
N TYR A 162 -11.15 6.47 -8.54
CA TYR A 162 -9.87 6.94 -9.06
C TYR A 162 -9.85 7.19 -10.58
N ASP A 163 -11.01 7.33 -11.23
CA ASP A 163 -11.06 7.60 -12.68
C ASP A 163 -10.29 8.87 -13.03
N ALA A 164 -10.45 9.95 -12.26
CA ALA A 164 -9.70 11.19 -12.48
C ALA A 164 -8.18 11.03 -12.34
N LEU A 165 -7.71 10.17 -11.41
CA LEU A 165 -6.28 9.84 -11.27
C LEU A 165 -5.80 9.04 -12.48
N LYS A 166 -6.59 8.09 -12.97
CA LYS A 166 -6.30 7.30 -14.16
C LYS A 166 -6.17 8.19 -15.40
N GLU A 167 -7.10 9.13 -15.57
CA GLU A 167 -7.04 10.11 -16.65
C GLU A 167 -5.80 11.01 -16.55
N LEU A 168 -5.46 11.48 -15.34
CA LEU A 168 -4.26 12.29 -15.13
C LEU A 168 -2.98 11.52 -15.49
N LEU A 169 -2.84 10.27 -15.06
CA LEU A 169 -1.68 9.43 -15.40
C LEU A 169 -1.59 9.17 -16.91
N HIS A 170 -2.72 8.96 -17.57
CA HIS A 170 -2.77 8.84 -19.02
C HIS A 170 -2.36 10.15 -19.72
N HIS A 171 -2.88 11.28 -19.25
CA HIS A 171 -2.52 12.59 -19.80
C HIS A 171 -1.02 12.90 -19.63
N MET A 172 -0.39 12.44 -18.57
CA MET A 172 1.08 12.55 -18.42
C MET A 172 1.83 11.78 -19.52
N LEU A 173 1.30 10.65 -20.01
CA LEU A 173 1.88 9.94 -21.16
C LEU A 173 1.72 10.76 -22.45
N GLU A 174 0.52 11.27 -22.73
CA GLU A 174 0.23 12.08 -23.92
C GLU A 174 1.11 13.33 -23.98
N MET A 175 1.33 13.98 -22.84
CA MET A 175 2.17 15.19 -22.73
C MET A 175 3.68 14.90 -22.66
N GLY A 176 4.09 13.62 -22.68
CA GLY A 176 5.50 13.23 -22.58
C GLY A 176 6.14 13.47 -21.21
N MET A 177 5.33 13.70 -20.15
CA MET A 177 5.81 13.88 -18.77
C MET A 177 6.07 12.54 -18.08
N SER A 178 5.54 11.43 -18.63
CA SER A 178 5.78 10.06 -18.20
C SER A 178 5.95 9.14 -19.41
N THR A 179 6.24 7.88 -19.17
CA THR A 179 6.31 6.83 -20.20
C THR A 179 5.63 5.57 -19.72
N GLU A 180 5.19 4.69 -20.63
CA GLU A 180 4.63 3.39 -20.28
C GLU A 180 5.59 2.57 -19.39
N GLU A 181 6.90 2.64 -19.65
CA GLU A 181 7.91 1.98 -18.84
C GLU A 181 7.89 2.48 -17.39
N LYS A 182 7.73 3.79 -17.16
CA LYS A 182 7.64 4.39 -15.83
C LYS A 182 6.36 4.03 -15.09
N GLN A 183 5.29 3.73 -15.81
CA GLN A 183 3.99 3.35 -15.25
C GLN A 183 3.72 1.84 -15.29
N ARG A 184 4.67 1.02 -15.71
CA ARG A 184 4.48 -0.43 -15.94
C ARG A 184 4.00 -1.22 -14.72
N ASN A 185 4.34 -0.78 -13.50
CA ASN A 185 3.94 -1.41 -12.25
C ASN A 185 2.66 -0.82 -11.65
N VAL A 186 2.03 0.14 -12.35
CA VAL A 186 0.78 0.78 -11.92
C VAL A 186 -0.40 0.04 -12.54
N HIS A 187 -1.26 -0.47 -11.69
CA HIS A 187 -2.42 -1.25 -12.09
C HIS A 187 -3.70 -0.65 -11.52
N PHE A 188 -4.73 -0.52 -12.33
CA PHE A 188 -6.07 -0.17 -11.86
C PHE A 188 -6.92 -1.43 -11.78
N ALA A 189 -7.53 -1.66 -10.63
CA ALA A 189 -8.43 -2.79 -10.38
C ALA A 189 -9.78 -2.28 -9.89
N SER A 190 -10.86 -2.71 -10.52
CA SER A 190 -12.22 -2.27 -10.18
C SER A 190 -12.89 -3.15 -9.11
N ASN A 191 -12.30 -4.30 -8.82
CA ASN A 191 -12.80 -5.29 -7.86
C ASN A 191 -11.67 -6.15 -7.30
N LEU A 192 -11.98 -6.92 -6.24
CA LEU A 192 -11.01 -7.78 -5.56
C LEU A 192 -10.44 -8.88 -6.48
N GLU A 193 -11.23 -9.43 -7.40
CA GLU A 193 -10.77 -10.50 -8.31
C GLU A 193 -9.68 -10.00 -9.28
N GLU A 194 -9.72 -8.75 -9.67
CA GLU A 194 -8.65 -8.14 -10.47
C GLU A 194 -7.38 -7.95 -9.65
N ILE A 195 -7.48 -7.54 -8.37
CA ILE A 195 -6.36 -7.43 -7.43
C ILE A 195 -5.69 -8.80 -7.26
N LYS A 196 -6.47 -9.85 -6.99
CA LYS A 196 -5.98 -11.23 -6.88
C LYS A 196 -5.19 -11.69 -8.11
N LYS A 197 -5.68 -11.36 -9.31
CA LYS A 197 -4.99 -11.68 -10.56
C LYS A 197 -3.68 -10.92 -10.75
N ILE A 198 -3.59 -9.69 -10.26
CA ILE A 198 -2.36 -8.90 -10.33
C ILE A 198 -1.33 -9.49 -9.37
N ILE A 199 -1.72 -9.73 -8.13
CA ILE A 199 -0.84 -10.29 -7.10
C ILE A 199 -0.42 -11.72 -7.42
N GLY A 200 -1.29 -12.58 -7.91
CA GLY A 200 -0.97 -13.96 -8.30
C GLY A 200 -0.08 -14.09 -9.55
N ARG A 201 0.41 -12.98 -10.13
CA ARG A 201 1.39 -12.96 -11.24
C ARG A 201 2.81 -12.62 -10.81
N ILE A 202 3.00 -12.32 -9.54
CA ILE A 202 4.29 -11.97 -8.93
C ILE A 202 4.98 -13.24 -8.46
#